data_d6204fcedbc6beaa2556e6bcd5b3134c
#
_entry.id   d6204fcedbc6beaa2556e6bcd5b3134c
#
_cell.length_a   1.000
_cell.length_b   1.000
_cell.length_c   1.000
_cell.angle_alpha   90.00
_cell.angle_beta   90.00
_cell.angle_gamma   90.00
#
_symmetry.space_group_name_H-M   'P 1'
#
loop_
_entity.id
_entity.type
_entity.pdbx_description
1 polymer ?
#
loop_
_entity_poly.entity_id
_entity_poly.type
_entity_poly.pdbx_seq_one_letter_code
_entity_poly.pdbx_strand_id
1 'polypeptide(L)'
;QLDSIDPFNIDHIEVISGATSLYGGGSTGGLINIVTKKGQPETMMEFEAGTKSGFSSSKDHDERIAGAVSGGNEHISGRLSVAYQKFGGWFDGNGDATLLDNTQTGLQYSDRLDIMGTGTLNIDESRQLQLITQYYKSQGDDDYGLNLGKGFSAIRGTSTPFVSNGLNSDRIPGTERHLISLQYSDSAFLGQELVGQVYYRDESLRFYPFPTVNANKQVTAFSSSQQDTDQYGMKLTLNSKPMDGWQITWGLDADHERFTSNQMFFDLAQASASGGLNNKKIYTTGRYPSYDITNLAAFLQSGYDINNLFTLNGGVRYQYTENKIDDFIGYAQQRQIAAGKATSADAIPGGSVDYDNFLFNAGLLMHITERQQAWLNFSQGVELPDPGKYYGRGIYGAAVNGHLPLTKSVNVSDSKLEGVKVDSYELGWRFTGNNLRTQIAAYYSISDKSVVANKDLTISVVDDKRRIYGVEGAVDYLIPDTDWSTGVNFNVLKTESKVNGTWQKYDVKTASPSKATAYIGWAPDPWSLRVQSTTSFDVSDAQGYKVDGYTTADLLGSYQLPVGTLSFSIENLFDRDYTTVWGQRAPLYYSPGYGPASLYDYKGRGRTFGLNYSVLF
;
A
#
# COMPACT_ATOMS: atom_id res chain seq x y z
N GLN A 1 1.83 1.28 3.01
CA GLN A 1 2.27 0.13 3.83
C GLN A 1 3.31 -0.76 3.13
N LEU A 2 3.48 -0.65 1.80
CA LEU A 2 4.57 -1.34 1.08
C LEU A 2 5.96 -0.94 1.62
N ASP A 3 6.09 0.26 2.15
CA ASP A 3 7.33 0.79 2.74
C ASP A 3 7.63 0.26 4.16
N SER A 4 6.79 -0.62 4.69
CA SER A 4 6.92 -1.10 6.07
C SER A 4 7.74 -2.38 6.23
N ILE A 5 8.54 -2.71 5.23
CA ILE A 5 9.63 -3.70 5.28
C ILE A 5 10.85 -3.05 4.67
N ASP A 6 11.96 -3.04 5.42
CA ASP A 6 13.20 -2.49 4.91
C ASP A 6 13.75 -3.34 3.76
N PRO A 7 14.21 -2.74 2.65
CA PRO A 7 14.77 -3.48 1.51
C PRO A 7 15.91 -4.45 1.87
N PHE A 8 16.65 -4.17 2.94
CA PHE A 8 17.70 -5.04 3.46
C PHE A 8 17.19 -6.44 3.84
N ASN A 9 15.93 -6.55 4.22
CA ASN A 9 15.28 -7.80 4.62
C ASN A 9 14.55 -8.51 3.49
N ILE A 10 14.49 -7.92 2.30
CA ILE A 10 13.76 -8.49 1.17
C ILE A 10 14.70 -9.39 0.36
N ASP A 11 14.26 -10.62 0.14
CA ASP A 11 14.91 -11.53 -0.80
C ASP A 11 14.45 -11.23 -2.23
N HIS A 12 13.15 -11.27 -2.46
CA HIS A 12 12.54 -10.89 -3.74
C HIS A 12 11.07 -10.47 -3.58
N ILE A 13 10.54 -9.87 -4.64
CA ILE A 13 9.15 -9.43 -4.72
C ILE A 13 8.49 -10.12 -5.90
N GLU A 14 7.33 -10.72 -5.65
CA GLU A 14 6.49 -11.35 -6.66
C GLU A 14 5.26 -10.48 -6.91
N VAL A 15 4.93 -10.25 -8.16
CA VAL A 15 3.78 -9.45 -8.56
C VAL A 15 2.84 -10.28 -9.43
N ILE A 16 1.57 -10.36 -9.01
CA ILE A 16 0.49 -10.95 -9.79
C ILE A 16 -0.43 -9.81 -10.22
N SER A 17 -0.55 -9.58 -11.52
CA SER A 17 -1.40 -8.54 -12.10
C SER A 17 -2.82 -9.04 -12.32
N GLY A 18 -3.79 -8.14 -12.17
CA GLY A 18 -5.22 -8.43 -12.34
C GLY A 18 -5.87 -9.06 -11.11
N ALA A 19 -7.20 -9.21 -11.17
CA ALA A 19 -7.96 -9.83 -10.09
C ALA A 19 -7.54 -11.28 -9.89
N THR A 20 -7.55 -11.74 -8.64
CA THR A 20 -7.25 -13.14 -8.31
C THR A 20 -8.20 -13.67 -7.25
N SER A 21 -8.63 -14.91 -7.42
CA SER A 21 -9.44 -15.66 -6.45
C SER A 21 -8.62 -16.45 -5.43
N LEU A 22 -7.31 -16.54 -5.62
CA LEU A 22 -6.45 -17.43 -4.82
C LEU A 22 -6.20 -16.93 -3.40
N TYR A 23 -6.24 -15.60 -3.17
CA TYR A 23 -5.76 -14.97 -1.93
C TYR A 23 -6.84 -14.22 -1.15
N GLY A 24 -8.10 -14.24 -1.59
CA GLY A 24 -9.24 -13.68 -0.88
C GLY A 24 -9.55 -12.22 -1.20
N GLY A 25 -10.16 -11.52 -0.24
CA GLY A 25 -10.65 -10.16 -0.43
C GLY A 25 -9.55 -9.13 -0.65
N GLY A 26 -9.87 -8.09 -1.44
CA GLY A 26 -8.93 -7.01 -1.78
C GLY A 26 -8.04 -7.29 -2.99
N SER A 27 -8.08 -8.50 -3.55
CA SER A 27 -7.25 -8.88 -4.70
C SER A 27 -7.94 -8.58 -6.04
N THR A 28 -8.42 -7.36 -6.23
CA THR A 28 -9.16 -6.93 -7.44
C THR A 28 -8.27 -6.31 -8.51
N GLY A 29 -7.15 -5.73 -8.13
CA GLY A 29 -6.18 -5.12 -9.05
C GLY A 29 -4.90 -5.92 -9.22
N GLY A 30 -4.62 -6.83 -8.31
CA GLY A 30 -3.42 -7.65 -8.28
C GLY A 30 -2.98 -7.98 -6.86
N LEU A 31 -1.83 -8.63 -6.77
CA LEU A 31 -1.19 -9.02 -5.53
C LEU A 31 0.31 -8.73 -5.60
N ILE A 32 0.85 -8.19 -4.53
CA ILE A 32 2.30 -8.07 -4.31
C ILE A 32 2.67 -8.96 -3.13
N ASN A 33 3.52 -9.94 -3.38
CA ASN A 33 4.06 -10.82 -2.35
C ASN A 33 5.54 -10.47 -2.10
N ILE A 34 5.85 -10.09 -0.87
CA ILE A 34 7.22 -9.77 -0.44
C ILE A 34 7.77 -10.97 0.30
N VAL A 35 8.81 -11.58 -0.27
CA VAL A 35 9.51 -12.71 0.34
C VAL A 35 10.75 -12.18 1.06
N THR A 36 10.84 -12.48 2.35
CA THR A 36 11.92 -11.99 3.21
C THR A 36 13.07 -12.98 3.27
N LYS A 37 14.28 -12.47 3.54
CA LYS A 37 15.48 -13.28 3.72
C LYS A 37 15.35 -14.20 4.93
N LYS A 38 15.91 -15.40 4.81
CA LYS A 38 15.95 -16.45 5.84
C LYS A 38 17.37 -16.69 6.31
N GLY A 39 17.52 -17.31 7.47
CA GLY A 39 18.79 -17.82 7.95
C GLY A 39 19.24 -19.07 7.18
N GLN A 40 20.55 -19.28 7.16
CA GLN A 40 21.19 -20.47 6.59
C GLN A 40 22.00 -21.17 7.68
N PRO A 41 22.35 -22.48 7.51
CA PRO A 41 23.17 -23.18 8.48
C PRO A 41 24.54 -22.56 8.73
N GLU A 42 25.14 -21.97 7.69
CA GLU A 42 26.43 -21.31 7.75
C GLU A 42 26.32 -19.96 8.44
N THR A 43 27.33 -19.63 9.26
CA THR A 43 27.38 -18.33 9.93
C THR A 43 27.71 -17.24 8.92
N MET A 44 26.85 -16.24 8.82
CA MET A 44 27.01 -15.11 7.92
C MET A 44 26.71 -13.81 8.68
N MET A 45 27.48 -12.76 8.36
CA MET A 45 27.24 -11.41 8.84
C MET A 45 27.07 -10.49 7.64
N GLU A 46 25.98 -9.71 7.64
CA GLU A 46 25.70 -8.72 6.62
C GLU A 46 25.77 -7.33 7.23
N PHE A 47 26.35 -6.39 6.52
CA PHE A 47 26.41 -4.99 6.92
C PHE A 47 26.14 -4.09 5.73
N GLU A 48 25.41 -2.99 5.95
CA GLU A 48 25.11 -1.99 4.95
C GLU A 48 25.10 -0.60 5.58
N ALA A 49 25.72 0.38 4.91
CA ALA A 49 25.67 1.79 5.28
C ALA A 49 25.56 2.65 4.03
N GLY A 50 24.73 3.69 4.08
CA GLY A 50 24.51 4.55 2.94
C GLY A 50 24.08 5.96 3.31
N THR A 51 24.22 6.85 2.35
CA THR A 51 23.77 8.24 2.43
C THR A 51 23.26 8.72 1.08
N LYS A 52 22.33 9.67 1.10
CA LYS A 52 21.79 10.33 -0.09
C LYS A 52 21.61 11.82 0.19
N SER A 53 21.98 12.68 -0.75
CA SER A 53 21.80 14.13 -0.65
C SER A 53 21.62 14.76 -2.03
N GLY A 54 20.79 15.79 -2.12
CA GLY A 54 20.73 16.69 -3.28
C GLY A 54 21.65 17.89 -3.15
N PHE A 55 22.31 18.07 -1.98
CA PHE A 55 23.17 19.22 -1.65
C PHE A 55 22.49 20.59 -1.72
N SER A 56 21.17 20.62 -1.67
CA SER A 56 20.40 21.87 -1.70
C SER A 56 20.42 22.60 -0.37
N SER A 57 20.60 21.88 0.73
CA SER A 57 20.64 22.41 2.09
C SER A 57 21.42 21.45 3.02
N SER A 58 21.83 21.93 4.19
CA SER A 58 22.37 21.08 5.27
C SER A 58 21.36 20.07 5.82
N LYS A 59 20.07 20.22 5.48
CA LYS A 59 19.00 19.28 5.86
C LYS A 59 18.68 18.27 4.76
N ASP A 60 19.23 18.45 3.57
CA ASP A 60 19.04 17.57 2.41
C ASP A 60 20.00 16.38 2.48
N HIS A 61 19.74 15.48 3.41
CA HIS A 61 20.48 14.23 3.52
C HIS A 61 19.64 13.14 4.16
N ASP A 62 19.73 11.94 3.60
CA ASP A 62 19.16 10.71 4.15
C ASP A 62 20.32 9.79 4.54
N GLU A 63 20.19 9.08 5.64
CA GLU A 63 21.23 8.21 6.18
C GLU A 63 20.64 6.83 6.49
N ARG A 64 21.44 5.78 6.26
CA ARG A 64 21.02 4.41 6.45
C ARG A 64 22.13 3.55 7.01
N ILE A 65 21.78 2.68 7.94
CA ILE A 65 22.64 1.63 8.46
C ILE A 65 21.80 0.37 8.68
N ALA A 66 22.33 -0.78 8.29
CA ALA A 66 21.71 -2.06 8.55
C ALA A 66 22.74 -3.15 8.82
N GLY A 67 22.33 -4.14 9.59
CA GLY A 67 23.16 -5.30 9.87
C GLY A 67 22.33 -6.52 10.17
N ALA A 68 22.87 -7.69 9.86
CA ALA A 68 22.26 -8.97 10.18
C ALA A 68 23.30 -10.01 10.52
N VAL A 69 22.91 -10.93 11.38
CA VAL A 69 23.64 -12.17 11.65
C VAL A 69 22.71 -13.35 11.38
N SER A 70 23.21 -14.34 10.68
CA SER A 70 22.53 -15.60 10.44
C SER A 70 23.47 -16.77 10.70
N GLY A 71 22.91 -17.93 10.97
CA GLY A 71 23.66 -19.14 11.21
C GLY A 71 22.84 -20.23 11.86
N GLY A 72 23.49 -21.35 12.14
CA GLY A 72 22.87 -22.51 12.79
C GLY A 72 23.54 -23.82 12.39
N ASN A 73 22.71 -24.80 12.13
CA ASN A 73 23.10 -26.11 11.62
C ASN A 73 21.98 -26.69 10.74
N GLU A 74 22.12 -27.94 10.30
CA GLU A 74 21.11 -28.60 9.44
C GLU A 74 19.73 -28.75 10.08
N HIS A 75 19.63 -28.74 11.40
CA HIS A 75 18.37 -28.88 12.13
C HIS A 75 17.75 -27.54 12.50
N ILE A 76 18.56 -26.56 12.87
CA ILE A 76 18.06 -25.25 13.29
C ILE A 76 18.94 -24.16 12.71
N SER A 77 18.31 -23.17 12.11
CA SER A 77 18.96 -21.97 11.60
C SER A 77 18.11 -20.74 11.86
N GLY A 78 18.75 -19.57 11.82
CA GLY A 78 18.04 -18.33 12.04
C GLY A 78 18.79 -17.13 11.49
N ARG A 79 18.09 -16.00 11.40
CA ARG A 79 18.62 -14.70 11.01
C ARG A 79 17.99 -13.63 11.89
N LEU A 80 18.81 -12.73 12.40
CA LEU A 80 18.35 -11.53 13.09
C LEU A 80 18.92 -10.31 12.38
N SER A 81 18.07 -9.35 12.04
CA SER A 81 18.45 -8.13 11.36
C SER A 81 17.93 -6.89 12.05
N VAL A 82 18.67 -5.80 11.93
CA VAL A 82 18.28 -4.45 12.35
C VAL A 82 18.61 -3.50 11.20
N ALA A 83 17.64 -2.74 10.74
CA ALA A 83 17.82 -1.68 9.77
C ALA A 83 17.26 -0.37 10.32
N TYR A 84 18.06 0.68 10.22
CA TYR A 84 17.66 2.03 10.63
C TYR A 84 17.90 3.00 9.48
N GLN A 85 16.93 3.88 9.25
CA GLN A 85 17.04 4.93 8.25
C GLN A 85 16.48 6.24 8.80
N LYS A 86 17.24 7.32 8.58
CA LYS A 86 16.82 8.69 8.87
C LYS A 86 16.66 9.44 7.56
N PHE A 87 15.51 10.09 7.39
CA PHE A 87 15.24 10.97 6.26
C PHE A 87 15.37 12.43 6.69
N GLY A 88 16.10 13.21 5.90
CA GLY A 88 16.16 14.65 6.03
C GLY A 88 15.02 15.35 5.29
N GLY A 89 15.24 16.63 4.98
CA GLY A 89 14.36 17.41 4.12
C GLY A 89 14.59 17.12 2.64
N TRP A 90 13.55 17.24 1.86
CA TRP A 90 13.61 17.05 0.42
C TRP A 90 13.41 18.36 -0.30
N PHE A 91 14.06 18.49 -1.46
CA PHE A 91 14.09 19.71 -2.27
C PHE A 91 13.74 19.34 -3.71
N ASP A 92 13.04 20.24 -4.39
CA ASP A 92 12.65 20.06 -5.78
C ASP A 92 13.78 20.38 -6.77
N GLY A 93 13.50 20.30 -8.07
CA GLY A 93 14.47 20.62 -9.12
C GLY A 93 14.92 22.07 -9.18
N ASN A 94 14.24 22.99 -8.47
CA ASN A 94 14.64 24.39 -8.33
C ASN A 94 15.47 24.64 -7.07
N GLY A 95 15.63 23.61 -6.21
CA GLY A 95 16.31 23.74 -4.93
C GLY A 95 15.42 24.27 -3.80
N ASP A 96 14.11 24.36 -4.02
CA ASP A 96 13.14 24.77 -3.01
C ASP A 96 12.70 23.57 -2.17
N ALA A 97 12.48 23.80 -0.87
CA ALA A 97 11.99 22.75 0.03
C ALA A 97 10.60 22.27 -0.38
N THR A 98 10.43 20.96 -0.54
CA THR A 98 9.12 20.37 -0.82
C THR A 98 8.26 20.37 0.44
N LEU A 99 6.95 20.57 0.29
CA LEU A 99 6.03 20.57 1.42
C LEU A 99 5.95 19.18 2.06
N LEU A 100 5.79 19.15 3.38
CA LEU A 100 5.40 17.95 4.09
C LEU A 100 3.96 17.60 3.71
N ASP A 101 3.72 16.35 3.34
CA ASP A 101 2.38 15.88 3.04
C ASP A 101 1.59 15.63 4.32
N ASN A 102 0.72 16.57 4.68
CA ASN A 102 -0.16 16.48 5.84
C ASN A 102 -1.44 15.68 5.57
N THR A 103 -1.61 15.14 4.37
CA THR A 103 -2.79 14.34 3.97
C THR A 103 -2.51 12.84 3.99
N GLN A 104 -1.25 12.47 3.95
CA GLN A 104 -0.75 11.09 3.97
C GLN A 104 0.37 10.96 5.02
N THR A 105 0.99 9.80 5.09
CA THR A 105 2.22 9.61 5.85
C THR A 105 3.43 9.89 4.96
N GLY A 106 4.08 11.04 5.17
CA GLY A 106 5.30 11.40 4.45
C GLY A 106 6.56 10.81 5.08
N LEU A 107 7.64 10.71 4.31
CA LEU A 107 8.94 10.22 4.78
C LEU A 107 9.91 11.33 5.17
N GLN A 108 9.72 12.56 4.69
CA GLN A 108 10.59 13.69 5.05
C GLN A 108 10.62 13.91 6.55
N TYR A 109 11.78 14.24 7.09
CA TYR A 109 11.98 14.51 8.52
C TYR A 109 11.38 13.42 9.39
N SER A 110 11.73 12.18 9.08
CA SER A 110 11.31 11.00 9.82
C SER A 110 12.44 10.01 9.97
N ASP A 111 12.29 9.12 10.92
CA ASP A 111 13.14 7.95 11.04
C ASP A 111 12.32 6.67 11.03
N ARG A 112 12.95 5.57 10.66
CA ARG A 112 12.35 4.25 10.73
C ARG A 112 13.34 3.19 11.18
N LEU A 113 12.80 2.26 11.95
CA LEU A 113 13.49 1.11 12.48
C LEU A 113 12.75 -0.15 12.05
N ASP A 114 13.46 -1.12 11.49
CA ASP A 114 12.95 -2.44 11.16
C ASP A 114 13.82 -3.51 11.81
N ILE A 115 13.25 -4.25 12.76
CA ILE A 115 13.90 -5.38 13.42
C ILE A 115 13.17 -6.65 12.98
N MET A 116 13.87 -7.58 12.36
CA MET A 116 13.29 -8.81 11.85
C MET A 116 14.06 -10.03 12.33
N GLY A 117 13.35 -11.03 12.81
CA GLY A 117 13.87 -12.33 13.17
C GLY A 117 13.21 -13.44 12.36
N THR A 118 14.00 -14.36 11.84
CA THR A 118 13.52 -15.60 11.22
C THR A 118 14.19 -16.79 11.86
N GLY A 119 13.43 -17.87 12.04
CA GLY A 119 13.95 -19.13 12.58
C GLY A 119 13.38 -20.30 11.79
N THR A 120 14.21 -21.29 11.53
CA THR A 120 13.83 -22.51 10.83
C THR A 120 14.24 -23.72 11.65
N LEU A 121 13.30 -24.61 11.91
CA LEU A 121 13.54 -25.90 12.56
C LEU A 121 13.17 -27.01 11.56
N ASN A 122 14.17 -27.75 11.10
CA ASN A 122 13.98 -28.97 10.33
C ASN A 122 13.77 -30.13 11.31
N ILE A 123 12.51 -30.58 11.47
CA ILE A 123 12.15 -31.67 12.39
C ILE A 123 12.73 -32.99 11.87
N ASP A 124 12.60 -33.18 10.55
CA ASP A 124 13.18 -34.28 9.79
C ASP A 124 13.28 -33.87 8.29
N GLU A 125 13.55 -34.84 7.41
CA GLU A 125 13.70 -34.60 5.97
C GLU A 125 12.44 -34.05 5.28
N SER A 126 11.25 -34.27 5.87
CA SER A 126 9.97 -33.86 5.29
C SER A 126 9.27 -32.73 6.03
N ARG A 127 9.56 -32.54 7.32
CA ARG A 127 8.83 -31.61 8.19
C ARG A 127 9.68 -30.44 8.66
N GLN A 128 9.13 -29.23 8.53
CA GLN A 128 9.81 -28.00 8.89
C GLN A 128 8.85 -27.05 9.61
N LEU A 129 9.36 -26.36 10.62
CA LEU A 129 8.74 -25.18 11.24
C LEU A 129 9.54 -23.95 10.87
N GLN A 130 8.85 -22.86 10.55
CA GLN A 130 9.44 -21.58 10.25
C GLN A 130 8.74 -20.46 11.02
N LEU A 131 9.53 -19.67 11.73
CA LEU A 131 9.08 -18.49 12.46
C LEU A 131 9.56 -17.23 11.75
N ILE A 132 8.67 -16.25 11.59
CA ILE A 132 9.00 -14.89 11.18
C ILE A 132 8.43 -13.95 12.23
N THR A 133 9.24 -13.01 12.71
CA THR A 133 8.79 -11.94 13.59
C THR A 133 9.38 -10.61 13.14
N GLN A 134 8.61 -9.54 13.26
CA GLN A 134 9.02 -8.19 12.89
C GLN A 134 8.49 -7.17 13.88
N TYR A 135 9.35 -6.24 14.25
CA TYR A 135 8.98 -4.95 14.82
C TYR A 135 9.37 -3.85 13.86
N TYR A 136 8.41 -3.08 13.42
CA TYR A 136 8.60 -1.93 12.52
C TYR A 136 8.07 -0.67 13.17
N LYS A 137 8.86 0.40 13.14
CA LYS A 137 8.44 1.72 13.59
C LYS A 137 8.96 2.79 12.64
N SER A 138 8.05 3.62 12.13
CA SER A 138 8.36 4.85 11.41
C SER A 138 7.66 6.00 12.08
N GLN A 139 8.36 7.09 12.35
CA GLN A 139 7.77 8.26 12.99
C GLN A 139 8.39 9.55 12.48
N GLY A 140 7.61 10.64 12.49
CA GLY A 140 8.12 11.98 12.21
C GLY A 140 9.16 12.41 13.23
N ASP A 141 10.10 13.21 12.75
CA ASP A 141 11.06 13.91 13.59
C ASP A 141 10.33 14.98 14.41
N ASP A 142 10.61 15.07 15.69
CA ASP A 142 10.00 16.05 16.60
C ASP A 142 10.44 17.49 16.30
N ASP A 143 11.39 17.71 15.40
CA ASP A 143 11.99 19.01 15.15
C ASP A 143 11.30 19.80 14.04
N TYR A 144 10.81 19.15 12.98
CA TYR A 144 10.32 19.79 11.76
C TYR A 144 8.85 19.47 11.49
N GLY A 145 8.10 20.52 11.10
CA GLY A 145 6.69 20.40 10.74
C GLY A 145 6.28 21.33 9.61
N LEU A 146 5.07 21.14 9.11
CA LEU A 146 4.42 22.03 8.15
C LEU A 146 3.90 23.25 8.90
N ASN A 147 4.43 24.43 8.56
CA ASN A 147 3.99 25.72 9.11
C ASN A 147 2.93 26.34 8.18
N LEU A 148 1.72 26.46 8.67
CA LEU A 148 0.58 27.02 7.96
C LEU A 148 0.41 28.55 8.19
N GLY A 149 1.43 29.17 8.79
CA GLY A 149 1.45 30.59 9.12
C GLY A 149 0.67 30.91 10.39
N LYS A 150 1.05 32.02 11.04
CA LYS A 150 0.37 32.49 12.24
C LYS A 150 -1.12 32.74 11.95
N GLY A 151 -1.99 32.24 12.84
CA GLY A 151 -3.43 32.31 12.65
C GLY A 151 -3.93 31.48 11.47
N PHE A 152 -3.15 30.48 11.03
CA PHE A 152 -3.46 29.65 9.84
C PHE A 152 -3.64 30.49 8.57
N SER A 153 -2.79 31.50 8.39
CA SER A 153 -2.86 32.44 7.26
C SER A 153 -2.73 31.78 5.90
N ALA A 154 -1.97 30.67 5.78
CA ALA A 154 -1.85 29.91 4.54
C ALA A 154 -3.17 29.21 4.14
N ILE A 155 -3.99 28.79 5.10
CA ILE A 155 -5.32 28.21 4.83
C ILE A 155 -6.27 29.27 4.29
N ARG A 156 -6.15 30.53 4.73
CA ARG A 156 -6.90 31.66 4.18
C ARG A 156 -6.35 32.18 2.85
N GLY A 157 -5.19 31.67 2.41
CA GLY A 157 -4.52 32.13 1.19
C GLY A 157 -3.81 33.49 1.33
N THR A 158 -3.52 33.94 2.56
CA THR A 158 -2.82 35.22 2.82
C THR A 158 -1.33 35.04 3.08
N SER A 159 -0.85 33.81 3.15
CA SER A 159 0.58 33.45 3.16
C SER A 159 0.78 32.09 2.47
N THR A 160 2.03 31.70 2.23
CA THR A 160 2.39 30.40 1.70
C THR A 160 2.81 29.45 2.84
N PRO A 161 2.47 28.16 2.77
CA PRO A 161 2.96 27.17 3.73
C PRO A 161 4.46 26.94 3.52
N PHE A 162 5.15 26.54 4.56
CA PHE A 162 6.56 26.19 4.50
C PHE A 162 6.93 25.17 5.59
N VAL A 163 8.04 24.48 5.41
CA VAL A 163 8.57 23.56 6.40
C VAL A 163 9.49 24.33 7.35
N SER A 164 9.26 24.20 8.65
CA SER A 164 10.09 24.87 9.64
C SER A 164 10.37 24.01 10.86
N ASN A 165 11.44 24.36 11.57
CA ASN A 165 11.76 23.83 12.88
C ASN A 165 10.74 24.31 13.93
N GLY A 166 10.66 23.61 15.05
CA GLY A 166 9.85 23.97 16.20
C GLY A 166 8.56 23.17 16.37
N LEU A 167 8.46 22.01 15.71
CA LEU A 167 7.35 21.09 15.96
C LEU A 167 7.39 20.60 17.41
N ASN A 168 6.26 20.76 18.10
CA ASN A 168 6.02 20.24 19.45
C ASN A 168 4.57 19.77 19.53
N SER A 169 4.38 18.46 19.29
CA SER A 169 3.05 17.88 19.17
C SER A 169 2.88 16.67 20.09
N ASP A 170 1.76 16.61 20.77
CA ASP A 170 1.42 15.48 21.66
C ASP A 170 1.08 14.19 20.87
N ARG A 171 0.96 14.29 19.55
CA ARG A 171 0.89 13.12 18.65
C ARG A 171 1.80 13.34 17.46
N ILE A 172 2.75 12.44 17.29
CA ILE A 172 3.68 12.43 16.17
C ILE A 172 3.14 11.46 15.10
N PRO A 173 3.08 11.86 13.81
CA PRO A 173 2.70 10.96 12.73
C PRO A 173 3.65 9.77 12.62
N GLY A 174 3.11 8.62 12.28
CA GLY A 174 3.95 7.44 12.12
C GLY A 174 3.16 6.14 12.02
N THR A 175 3.90 5.07 11.79
CA THR A 175 3.39 3.70 11.71
C THR A 175 4.18 2.83 12.67
N GLU A 176 3.50 1.99 13.44
CA GLU A 176 4.12 0.99 14.29
C GLU A 176 3.46 -0.35 14.05
N ARG A 177 4.23 -1.41 13.86
CA ARG A 177 3.71 -2.74 13.56
C ARG A 177 4.51 -3.83 14.25
N HIS A 178 3.78 -4.80 14.82
CA HIS A 178 4.33 -6.08 15.25
C HIS A 178 3.71 -7.19 14.40
N LEU A 179 4.54 -8.11 13.97
CA LEU A 179 4.12 -9.30 13.22
C LEU A 179 4.80 -10.52 13.82
N ILE A 180 4.04 -11.58 13.99
CA ILE A 180 4.55 -12.91 14.26
C ILE A 180 3.81 -13.92 13.38
N SER A 181 4.55 -14.79 12.72
CA SER A 181 4.01 -15.83 11.83
C SER A 181 4.75 -17.13 12.07
N LEU A 182 4.02 -18.20 12.24
CA LEU A 182 4.54 -19.55 12.35
C LEU A 182 3.97 -20.41 11.22
N GLN A 183 4.84 -21.04 10.45
CA GLN A 183 4.49 -21.93 9.35
C GLN A 183 5.03 -23.32 9.60
N TYR A 184 4.16 -24.30 9.45
CA TYR A 184 4.50 -25.73 9.42
C TYR A 184 4.36 -26.24 8.00
N SER A 185 5.34 -26.97 7.51
CA SER A 185 5.29 -27.64 6.22
C SER A 185 5.68 -29.11 6.36
N ASP A 186 4.98 -29.96 5.63
CA ASP A 186 5.23 -31.41 5.56
C ASP A 186 5.08 -31.86 4.10
N SER A 187 6.19 -32.23 3.47
CA SER A 187 6.22 -32.66 2.07
C SER A 187 5.73 -34.10 1.85
N ALA A 188 5.46 -34.85 2.91
CA ALA A 188 5.07 -36.25 2.87
C ALA A 188 3.79 -36.58 3.67
N PHE A 189 2.96 -35.55 3.94
CA PHE A 189 1.72 -35.73 4.69
C PHE A 189 0.69 -36.54 3.91
N LEU A 190 0.53 -37.80 4.26
CA LEU A 190 -0.37 -38.76 3.56
C LEU A 190 -0.16 -38.76 2.02
N GLY A 191 1.09 -38.61 1.58
CA GLY A 191 1.43 -38.54 0.16
C GLY A 191 1.17 -37.19 -0.51
N GLN A 192 0.91 -36.16 0.26
CA GLN A 192 0.64 -34.79 -0.20
C GLN A 192 1.59 -33.80 0.48
N GLU A 193 1.69 -32.60 -0.08
CA GLU A 193 2.36 -31.50 0.59
C GLU A 193 1.36 -30.70 1.43
N LEU A 194 1.61 -30.60 2.71
CA LEU A 194 0.83 -29.80 3.66
C LEU A 194 1.61 -28.54 4.03
N VAL A 195 0.94 -27.40 3.99
CA VAL A 195 1.43 -26.13 4.53
C VAL A 195 0.35 -25.53 5.42
N GLY A 196 0.69 -25.31 6.69
CA GLY A 196 -0.18 -24.64 7.65
C GLY A 196 0.52 -23.40 8.19
N GLN A 197 -0.19 -22.31 8.32
CA GLN A 197 0.32 -21.04 8.84
C GLN A 197 -0.65 -20.45 9.85
N VAL A 198 -0.11 -19.91 10.94
CA VAL A 198 -0.84 -19.06 11.86
C VAL A 198 -0.07 -17.75 12.00
N TYR A 199 -0.77 -16.63 12.11
CA TYR A 199 -0.13 -15.33 12.25
C TYR A 199 -0.95 -14.39 13.12
N TYR A 200 -0.23 -13.45 13.71
CA TYR A 200 -0.78 -12.30 14.42
C TYR A 200 -0.06 -11.04 13.97
N ARG A 201 -0.81 -9.96 13.76
CA ARG A 201 -0.30 -8.64 13.43
C ARG A 201 -1.08 -7.58 14.19
N ASP A 202 -0.38 -6.67 14.84
CA ASP A 202 -0.94 -5.41 15.26
C ASP A 202 -0.30 -4.25 14.49
N GLU A 203 -1.07 -3.23 14.20
CA GLU A 203 -0.60 -2.05 13.49
C GLU A 203 -1.31 -0.80 14.01
N SER A 204 -0.52 0.24 14.28
CA SER A 204 -1.01 1.56 14.64
C SER A 204 -0.53 2.56 13.59
N LEU A 205 -1.46 3.35 13.06
CA LEU A 205 -1.22 4.38 12.07
C LEU A 205 -1.68 5.73 12.61
N ARG A 206 -0.75 6.67 12.77
CA ARG A 206 -1.00 8.04 13.23
C ARG A 206 -0.78 9.00 12.09
N PHE A 207 -1.77 9.84 11.83
CA PHE A 207 -1.75 10.81 10.73
C PHE A 207 -1.24 12.17 11.19
N TYR A 208 -0.85 12.99 10.22
CA TYR A 208 -0.52 14.39 10.46
C TYR A 208 -1.71 15.17 11.00
N PRO A 209 -1.47 16.22 11.81
CA PRO A 209 -2.50 17.16 12.18
C PRO A 209 -3.14 17.81 10.94
N PHE A 210 -4.46 17.91 10.96
CA PHE A 210 -5.23 18.48 9.86
C PHE A 210 -6.31 19.43 10.38
N PRO A 211 -6.59 20.55 9.65
CA PRO A 211 -7.57 21.53 10.07
C PRO A 211 -9.01 21.08 9.76
N THR A 212 -9.95 21.44 10.63
CA THR A 212 -11.36 21.53 10.27
C THR A 212 -11.66 22.98 9.90
N VAL A 213 -12.18 23.19 8.70
CA VAL A 213 -12.41 24.52 8.13
C VAL A 213 -13.91 24.73 7.88
N ASN A 214 -14.47 25.84 8.32
CA ASN A 214 -15.85 26.22 8.06
C ASN A 214 -16.02 26.88 6.68
N ALA A 215 -17.26 27.19 6.31
CA ALA A 215 -17.59 27.83 5.04
C ALA A 215 -16.92 29.21 4.84
N ASN A 216 -16.60 29.90 5.93
CA ASN A 216 -15.91 31.20 5.92
C ASN A 216 -14.37 31.06 5.90
N LYS A 217 -13.85 29.86 5.61
CA LYS A 217 -12.40 29.57 5.62
C LYS A 217 -11.71 29.75 6.97
N GLN A 218 -12.46 29.71 8.06
CA GLN A 218 -11.91 29.74 9.40
C GLN A 218 -11.64 28.34 9.91
N VAL A 219 -10.48 28.14 10.52
CA VAL A 219 -10.13 26.89 11.19
C VAL A 219 -10.87 26.83 12.52
N THR A 220 -11.72 25.84 12.68
CA THR A 220 -12.56 25.62 13.87
C THR A 220 -12.03 24.52 14.78
N ALA A 221 -11.14 23.69 14.29
CA ALA A 221 -10.42 22.67 15.05
C ALA A 221 -9.13 22.30 14.34
N PHE A 222 -8.16 21.82 15.11
CA PHE A 222 -6.93 21.22 14.62
C PHE A 222 -6.72 19.91 15.35
N SER A 223 -6.56 18.81 14.62
CA SER A 223 -6.64 17.47 15.20
C SER A 223 -5.88 16.44 14.36
N SER A 224 -5.56 15.31 14.97
CA SER A 224 -4.85 14.20 14.36
C SER A 224 -5.59 12.89 14.60
N SER A 225 -5.78 12.09 13.54
CA SER A 225 -6.39 10.78 13.66
C SER A 225 -5.36 9.67 13.91
N GLN A 226 -5.83 8.61 14.55
CA GLN A 226 -5.11 7.37 14.72
C GLN A 226 -6.03 6.20 14.39
N GLN A 227 -5.48 5.21 13.71
CA GLN A 227 -6.15 3.95 13.39
C GLN A 227 -5.32 2.80 13.92
N ASP A 228 -5.97 1.87 14.62
CA ASP A 228 -5.34 0.69 15.20
C ASP A 228 -6.04 -0.56 14.65
N THR A 229 -5.25 -1.54 14.25
CA THR A 229 -5.74 -2.79 13.67
C THR A 229 -5.03 -3.96 14.33
N ASP A 230 -5.82 -4.89 14.88
CA ASP A 230 -5.35 -6.19 15.33
C ASP A 230 -5.88 -7.26 14.38
N GLN A 231 -5.01 -8.11 13.86
CA GLN A 231 -5.38 -9.18 12.96
C GLN A 231 -4.70 -10.48 13.34
N TYR A 232 -5.46 -11.57 13.36
CA TYR A 232 -4.92 -12.92 13.45
C TYR A 232 -5.61 -13.83 12.45
N GLY A 233 -4.91 -14.85 12.02
CA GLY A 233 -5.45 -15.75 11.04
C GLY A 233 -4.70 -17.06 10.93
N MET A 234 -5.28 -17.95 10.15
CA MET A 234 -4.71 -19.23 9.79
C MET A 234 -4.94 -19.53 8.32
N LYS A 235 -4.00 -20.25 7.73
CA LYS A 235 -4.07 -20.79 6.37
C LYS A 235 -3.66 -22.23 6.40
N LEU A 236 -4.40 -23.07 5.70
CA LEU A 236 -4.10 -24.48 5.52
C LEU A 236 -4.20 -24.82 4.04
N THR A 237 -3.13 -25.37 3.47
CA THR A 237 -3.05 -25.72 2.05
C THR A 237 -2.54 -27.16 1.90
N LEU A 238 -3.21 -27.93 1.07
CA LEU A 238 -2.78 -29.27 0.65
C LEU A 238 -2.59 -29.28 -0.86
N ASN A 239 -1.44 -29.78 -1.30
CA ASN A 239 -1.09 -29.93 -2.70
C ASN A 239 -0.91 -31.43 -3.01
N SER A 240 -1.69 -31.91 -3.96
CA SER A 240 -1.73 -33.34 -4.36
C SER A 240 -1.36 -33.47 -5.83
N LYS A 241 -0.67 -34.53 -6.16
CA LYS A 241 -0.40 -34.96 -7.55
C LYS A 241 -0.99 -36.34 -7.76
N PRO A 242 -2.31 -36.47 -8.09
CA PRO A 242 -2.97 -37.75 -8.24
C PRO A 242 -2.38 -38.63 -9.35
N MET A 243 -1.84 -37.98 -10.38
CA MET A 243 -1.16 -38.61 -11.52
C MET A 243 -0.21 -37.61 -12.18
N ASP A 244 0.66 -38.10 -13.04
CA ASP A 244 1.55 -37.23 -13.82
C ASP A 244 0.74 -36.24 -14.65
N GLY A 245 1.18 -34.94 -14.60
CA GLY A 245 0.51 -33.85 -15.30
C GLY A 245 -0.78 -33.34 -14.65
N TRP A 246 -1.20 -33.89 -13.51
CA TRP A 246 -2.37 -33.38 -12.78
C TRP A 246 -2.00 -32.96 -11.37
N GLN A 247 -2.26 -31.70 -11.06
CA GLN A 247 -2.04 -31.10 -9.74
C GLN A 247 -3.35 -30.54 -9.19
N ILE A 248 -3.62 -30.83 -7.92
CA ILE A 248 -4.77 -30.30 -7.19
C ILE A 248 -4.25 -29.62 -5.93
N THR A 249 -4.64 -28.36 -5.74
CA THR A 249 -4.39 -27.63 -4.50
C THR A 249 -5.72 -27.25 -3.88
N TRP A 250 -5.90 -27.55 -2.60
CA TRP A 250 -7.09 -27.16 -1.86
C TRP A 250 -6.73 -26.67 -0.47
N GLY A 251 -7.57 -25.86 0.12
CA GLY A 251 -7.25 -25.29 1.40
C GLY A 251 -8.39 -24.54 2.06
N LEU A 252 -8.08 -24.07 3.28
CA LEU A 252 -8.96 -23.32 4.15
C LEU A 252 -8.20 -22.08 4.64
N ASP A 253 -8.88 -20.94 4.66
CA ASP A 253 -8.40 -19.70 5.26
C ASP A 253 -9.40 -19.22 6.29
N ALA A 254 -8.90 -18.69 7.39
CA ALA A 254 -9.70 -17.99 8.38
C ALA A 254 -8.90 -16.82 8.93
N ASP A 255 -9.50 -15.65 8.98
CA ASP A 255 -8.90 -14.49 9.62
C ASP A 255 -9.94 -13.65 10.37
N HIS A 256 -9.46 -12.92 11.35
CA HIS A 256 -10.24 -11.98 12.14
C HIS A 256 -9.46 -10.70 12.29
N GLU A 257 -10.12 -9.56 12.04
CA GLU A 257 -9.56 -8.23 12.19
C GLU A 257 -10.42 -7.37 13.09
N ARG A 258 -9.82 -6.73 14.07
CA ARG A 258 -10.42 -5.69 14.88
C ARG A 258 -9.85 -4.34 14.50
N PHE A 259 -10.72 -3.39 14.14
CA PHE A 259 -10.36 -2.02 13.81
C PHE A 259 -10.93 -1.06 14.87
N THR A 260 -10.07 -0.15 15.34
CA THR A 260 -10.46 0.97 16.20
C THR A 260 -9.83 2.26 15.70
N SER A 261 -10.43 3.40 16.02
CA SER A 261 -9.88 4.70 15.63
C SER A 261 -10.22 5.77 16.63
N ASN A 262 -9.37 6.77 16.72
CA ASN A 262 -9.59 7.94 17.55
C ASN A 262 -9.10 9.22 16.90
N GLN A 263 -9.53 10.37 17.41
CA GLN A 263 -9.12 11.69 16.98
C GLN A 263 -8.67 12.49 18.19
N MET A 264 -7.42 12.92 18.18
CA MET A 264 -6.86 13.79 19.19
C MET A 264 -7.01 15.24 18.76
N PHE A 265 -7.72 16.03 19.57
CA PHE A 265 -7.91 17.46 19.34
C PHE A 265 -6.89 18.26 20.14
N PHE A 266 -6.35 19.28 19.48
CA PHE A 266 -5.35 20.17 20.04
C PHE A 266 -5.95 21.51 20.47
N ASP A 267 -5.28 22.19 21.40
CA ASP A 267 -5.59 23.56 21.76
C ASP A 267 -5.49 24.47 20.53
N LEU A 268 -6.63 24.98 20.09
CA LEU A 268 -6.73 25.72 18.84
C LEU A 268 -5.95 27.04 18.88
N ALA A 269 -5.93 27.72 20.04
CA ALA A 269 -5.22 28.99 20.19
C ALA A 269 -3.70 28.80 20.05
N GLN A 270 -3.15 27.77 20.69
CA GLN A 270 -1.71 27.45 20.58
C GLN A 270 -1.36 26.97 19.17
N ALA A 271 -2.17 26.09 18.58
CA ALA A 271 -1.95 25.64 17.21
C ALA A 271 -2.03 26.81 16.21
N SER A 272 -3.01 27.68 16.34
CA SER A 272 -3.16 28.88 15.50
C SER A 272 -1.99 29.85 15.63
N ALA A 273 -1.56 30.13 16.86
CA ALA A 273 -0.45 31.04 17.11
C ALA A 273 0.89 30.56 16.54
N SER A 274 1.08 29.25 16.48
CA SER A 274 2.30 28.59 15.97
C SER A 274 2.21 28.16 14.50
N GLY A 275 1.07 28.38 13.85
CA GLY A 275 0.83 27.87 12.48
C GLY A 275 0.72 26.33 12.39
N GLY A 276 0.33 25.67 13.46
CA GLY A 276 0.17 24.22 13.53
C GLY A 276 1.40 23.47 14.04
N LEU A 277 2.41 24.16 14.57
CA LEU A 277 3.62 23.52 15.10
C LEU A 277 3.51 23.16 16.59
N ASN A 278 2.74 23.91 17.39
CA ASN A 278 2.55 23.61 18.80
C ASN A 278 1.15 23.02 19.04
N ASN A 279 1.09 21.68 19.20
CA ASN A 279 -0.14 20.90 19.22
C ASN A 279 -0.31 20.19 20.57
N LYS A 280 -0.92 20.87 21.52
CA LYS A 280 -1.20 20.33 22.87
C LYS A 280 -2.60 19.74 22.94
N LYS A 281 -2.68 18.49 23.35
CA LYS A 281 -3.94 17.76 23.52
C LYS A 281 -4.88 18.46 24.48
N ILE A 282 -6.15 18.58 24.07
CA ILE A 282 -7.25 19.00 24.96
C ILE A 282 -8.21 17.85 25.25
N TYR A 283 -8.55 17.04 24.26
CA TYR A 283 -9.37 15.83 24.43
C TYR A 283 -9.17 14.87 23.25
N THR A 284 -9.67 13.64 23.43
CA THR A 284 -9.70 12.61 22.39
C THR A 284 -11.12 12.09 22.24
N THR A 285 -11.55 11.87 20.99
CA THR A 285 -12.86 11.26 20.66
C THR A 285 -12.66 10.01 19.81
N GLY A 286 -13.71 9.17 19.67
CA GLY A 286 -13.76 8.19 18.60
C GLY A 286 -13.83 8.88 17.23
N ARG A 287 -13.32 8.26 16.19
CA ARG A 287 -13.35 8.80 14.81
C ARG A 287 -14.41 8.10 13.96
N TYR A 288 -14.41 6.79 14.00
CA TYR A 288 -15.35 5.88 13.33
C TYR A 288 -15.86 4.85 14.33
N PRO A 289 -16.99 4.18 14.10
CA PRO A 289 -17.35 3.02 14.89
C PRO A 289 -16.26 1.96 14.79
N SER A 290 -15.97 1.33 15.92
CA SER A 290 -15.10 0.16 15.92
C SER A 290 -15.82 -1.01 15.26
N TYR A 291 -15.09 -1.87 14.57
CA TYR A 291 -15.70 -3.02 13.93
C TYR A 291 -14.76 -4.23 13.91
N ASP A 292 -15.37 -5.38 13.80
CA ASP A 292 -14.70 -6.66 13.57
C ASP A 292 -15.06 -7.17 12.17
N ILE A 293 -14.07 -7.70 11.47
CA ILE A 293 -14.27 -8.44 10.21
C ILE A 293 -13.76 -9.85 10.42
N THR A 294 -14.63 -10.84 10.17
CA THR A 294 -14.27 -12.25 10.17
C THR A 294 -14.43 -12.81 8.78
N ASN A 295 -13.38 -13.40 8.23
CA ASN A 295 -13.37 -14.07 6.94
C ASN A 295 -13.15 -15.58 7.13
N LEU A 296 -13.96 -16.37 6.46
CA LEU A 296 -13.79 -17.82 6.34
C LEU A 296 -13.83 -18.18 4.85
N ALA A 297 -12.89 -18.99 4.39
CA ALA A 297 -12.83 -19.37 3.00
C ALA A 297 -12.38 -20.81 2.82
N ALA A 298 -12.87 -21.42 1.74
CA ALA A 298 -12.40 -22.71 1.23
C ALA A 298 -12.12 -22.57 -0.26
N PHE A 299 -11.08 -23.20 -0.76
CA PHE A 299 -10.73 -23.13 -2.16
C PHE A 299 -10.22 -24.45 -2.71
N LEU A 300 -10.42 -24.61 -4.01
CA LEU A 300 -9.92 -25.73 -4.81
C LEU A 300 -9.34 -25.18 -6.11
N GLN A 301 -8.12 -25.55 -6.44
CA GLN A 301 -7.43 -25.20 -7.67
C GLN A 301 -6.89 -26.45 -8.33
N SER A 302 -7.07 -26.60 -9.63
CA SER A 302 -6.58 -27.75 -10.39
C SER A 302 -5.82 -27.30 -11.63
N GLY A 303 -4.72 -27.96 -11.93
CA GLY A 303 -3.96 -27.83 -13.17
C GLY A 303 -3.77 -29.19 -13.82
N TYR A 304 -4.08 -29.27 -15.12
CA TYR A 304 -4.00 -30.52 -15.87
C TYR A 304 -3.32 -30.32 -17.23
N ASP A 305 -2.27 -31.09 -17.48
CA ASP A 305 -1.60 -31.13 -18.78
C ASP A 305 -2.40 -32.02 -19.72
N ILE A 306 -3.18 -31.39 -20.62
CA ILE A 306 -3.98 -32.11 -21.62
C ILE A 306 -3.06 -32.89 -22.56
N ASN A 307 -1.97 -32.24 -22.96
CA ASN A 307 -0.89 -32.75 -23.80
C ASN A 307 0.34 -31.85 -23.65
N ASN A 308 1.38 -32.10 -24.45
CA ASN A 308 2.60 -31.29 -24.43
C ASN A 308 2.39 -29.85 -24.88
N LEU A 309 1.28 -29.54 -25.54
CA LEU A 309 0.97 -28.21 -26.07
C LEU A 309 0.11 -27.39 -25.10
N PHE A 310 -0.85 -28.02 -24.39
CA PHE A 310 -1.85 -27.32 -23.58
C PHE A 310 -1.86 -27.78 -22.14
N THR A 311 -1.87 -26.80 -21.23
CA THR A 311 -2.17 -26.95 -19.80
C THR A 311 -3.44 -26.18 -19.46
N LEU A 312 -4.41 -26.84 -18.87
CA LEU A 312 -5.67 -26.26 -18.43
C LEU A 312 -5.62 -26.05 -16.91
N ASN A 313 -5.98 -24.84 -16.46
CA ASN A 313 -6.10 -24.51 -15.03
C ASN A 313 -7.52 -24.04 -14.73
N GLY A 314 -7.99 -24.33 -13.54
CA GLY A 314 -9.27 -23.85 -13.08
C GLY A 314 -9.42 -23.98 -11.58
N GLY A 315 -10.25 -23.13 -10.99
CA GLY A 315 -10.47 -23.16 -9.57
C GLY A 315 -11.69 -22.41 -9.13
N VAL A 316 -12.06 -22.63 -7.87
CA VAL A 316 -13.16 -21.98 -7.18
C VAL A 316 -12.75 -21.67 -5.76
N ARG A 317 -13.18 -20.51 -5.29
CA ARG A 317 -13.08 -20.08 -3.89
C ARG A 317 -14.46 -19.68 -3.40
N TYR A 318 -14.86 -20.23 -2.27
CA TYR A 318 -15.99 -19.73 -1.50
C TYR A 318 -15.46 -18.88 -0.34
N GLN A 319 -15.96 -17.68 -0.18
CA GLN A 319 -15.58 -16.77 0.90
C GLN A 319 -16.80 -16.23 1.59
N TYR A 320 -16.88 -16.42 2.91
CA TYR A 320 -17.85 -15.84 3.81
C TYR A 320 -17.20 -14.71 4.60
N THR A 321 -17.87 -13.56 4.68
CA THR A 321 -17.40 -12.40 5.45
C THR A 321 -18.52 -11.92 6.37
N GLU A 322 -18.21 -11.76 7.66
CA GLU A 322 -19.06 -11.12 8.64
C GLU A 322 -18.43 -9.82 9.12
N ASN A 323 -19.21 -8.73 9.09
CA ASN A 323 -18.86 -7.44 9.67
C ASN A 323 -19.73 -7.21 10.91
N LYS A 324 -19.10 -7.02 12.06
CA LYS A 324 -19.76 -6.63 13.29
C LYS A 324 -19.34 -5.22 13.66
N ILE A 325 -20.30 -4.31 13.71
CA ILE A 325 -20.10 -2.90 13.97
C ILE A 325 -20.58 -2.58 15.38
N ASP A 326 -19.75 -1.89 16.16
CA ASP A 326 -20.09 -1.46 17.52
C ASP A 326 -21.02 -0.25 17.51
N ASP A 327 -21.75 -0.05 18.59
CA ASP A 327 -22.47 1.19 18.85
C ASP A 327 -21.51 2.38 18.86
N PHE A 328 -21.96 3.50 18.33
CA PHE A 328 -21.10 4.66 18.16
C PHE A 328 -21.82 5.98 18.40
N ILE A 329 -21.37 6.78 19.35
CA ILE A 329 -21.84 8.16 19.48
C ILE A 329 -21.27 8.97 18.32
N GLY A 330 -22.12 9.69 17.59
CA GLY A 330 -21.72 10.49 16.44
C GLY A 330 -20.51 11.38 16.75
N TYR A 331 -19.57 11.45 15.81
CA TYR A 331 -18.31 12.17 15.98
C TYR A 331 -18.48 13.64 16.43
N ALA A 332 -19.45 14.36 15.81
CA ALA A 332 -19.74 15.75 16.21
C ALA A 332 -20.34 15.85 17.63
N GLN A 333 -21.11 14.86 18.06
CA GLN A 333 -21.71 14.80 19.38
C GLN A 333 -20.65 14.50 20.45
N GLN A 334 -19.72 13.61 20.17
CA GLN A 334 -18.57 13.37 21.05
C GLN A 334 -17.76 14.64 21.29
N ARG A 335 -17.55 15.44 20.25
CA ARG A 335 -16.87 16.74 20.37
C ARG A 335 -17.64 17.72 21.26
N GLN A 336 -18.97 17.77 21.14
CA GLN A 336 -19.82 18.63 21.99
C GLN A 336 -19.72 18.19 23.46
N ILE A 337 -19.74 16.90 23.74
CA ILE A 337 -19.59 16.36 25.11
C ILE A 337 -18.19 16.69 25.65
N ALA A 338 -17.14 16.44 24.88
CA ALA A 338 -15.76 16.71 25.29
C ALA A 338 -15.50 18.21 25.53
N ALA A 339 -16.17 19.09 24.78
CA ALA A 339 -16.10 20.53 24.95
C ALA A 339 -17.06 21.09 26.04
N GLY A 340 -17.79 20.23 26.75
CA GLY A 340 -18.74 20.63 27.81
C GLY A 340 -20.01 21.31 27.31
N LYS A 341 -20.31 21.21 26.00
CA LYS A 341 -21.53 21.80 25.40
C LYS A 341 -22.74 20.88 25.47
N ALA A 342 -22.52 19.60 25.73
CA ALA A 342 -23.52 18.60 26.01
C ALA A 342 -23.02 17.67 27.10
N THR A 343 -23.90 16.96 27.78
CA THR A 343 -23.56 16.01 28.85
C THR A 343 -23.53 14.58 28.36
N SER A 344 -24.35 14.26 27.36
CA SER A 344 -24.50 12.91 26.81
C SER A 344 -25.16 12.96 25.42
N ALA A 345 -25.13 11.84 24.73
CA ALA A 345 -25.82 11.65 23.45
C ALA A 345 -26.24 10.18 23.30
N ASP A 346 -27.31 9.95 22.52
CA ASP A 346 -27.67 8.59 22.11
C ASP A 346 -26.57 7.99 21.28
N ALA A 347 -26.31 6.69 21.45
CA ALA A 347 -25.47 5.95 20.53
C ALA A 347 -26.21 5.61 19.25
N ILE A 348 -25.53 5.70 18.12
CA ILE A 348 -25.98 5.12 16.86
C ILE A 348 -25.82 3.60 17.01
N PRO A 349 -26.90 2.81 16.86
CA PRO A 349 -26.81 1.37 17.03
C PRO A 349 -25.88 0.73 16.00
N GLY A 350 -25.02 -0.13 16.46
CA GLY A 350 -24.25 -1.05 15.62
C GLY A 350 -25.10 -2.23 15.14
N GLY A 351 -24.45 -3.29 14.76
CA GLY A 351 -25.10 -4.50 14.29
C GLY A 351 -24.13 -5.41 13.56
N SER A 352 -24.65 -6.50 13.03
CA SER A 352 -23.89 -7.46 12.23
C SER A 352 -24.47 -7.58 10.85
N VAL A 353 -23.61 -7.68 9.85
CA VAL A 353 -23.98 -7.94 8.45
C VAL A 353 -23.00 -8.96 7.88
N ASP A 354 -23.53 -9.91 7.15
CA ASP A 354 -22.75 -10.96 6.50
C ASP A 354 -23.07 -11.04 5.00
N TYR A 355 -22.11 -11.52 4.24
CA TYR A 355 -22.23 -11.82 2.83
C TYR A 355 -21.23 -12.88 2.42
N ASP A 356 -21.52 -13.54 1.32
CA ASP A 356 -20.67 -14.56 0.75
C ASP A 356 -20.43 -14.38 -0.74
N ASN A 357 -19.36 -14.93 -1.24
CA ASN A 357 -18.97 -14.87 -2.63
C ASN A 357 -18.37 -16.20 -3.09
N PHE A 358 -18.78 -16.61 -4.31
CA PHE A 358 -18.03 -17.58 -5.09
C PHE A 358 -17.16 -16.85 -6.10
N LEU A 359 -15.88 -17.18 -6.14
CA LEU A 359 -14.90 -16.62 -7.07
C LEU A 359 -14.32 -17.73 -7.92
N PHE A 360 -14.36 -17.56 -9.23
CA PHE A 360 -13.90 -18.55 -10.18
C PHE A 360 -12.66 -18.06 -10.92
N ASN A 361 -11.84 -19.01 -11.35
CA ASN A 361 -10.78 -18.77 -12.31
C ASN A 361 -10.67 -19.91 -13.30
N ALA A 362 -10.22 -19.59 -14.51
CA ALA A 362 -9.93 -20.55 -15.56
C ALA A 362 -8.81 -20.02 -16.43
N GLY A 363 -7.90 -20.89 -16.84
CA GLY A 363 -6.78 -20.51 -17.67
C GLY A 363 -6.37 -21.63 -18.63
N LEU A 364 -5.92 -21.21 -19.80
CA LEU A 364 -5.32 -22.10 -20.79
C LEU A 364 -3.91 -21.59 -21.09
N LEU A 365 -2.92 -22.44 -20.87
CA LEU A 365 -1.53 -22.18 -21.20
C LEU A 365 -1.15 -23.02 -22.42
N MET A 366 -0.63 -22.37 -23.46
CA MET A 366 -0.14 -23.00 -24.67
C MET A 366 1.39 -22.97 -24.69
N HIS A 367 2.03 -24.13 -24.73
CA HIS A 367 3.47 -24.30 -24.90
C HIS A 367 3.80 -24.39 -26.39
N ILE A 368 3.94 -23.25 -27.06
CA ILE A 368 4.15 -23.15 -28.52
C ILE A 368 5.49 -23.80 -28.90
N THR A 369 6.54 -23.46 -28.18
CA THR A 369 7.88 -24.05 -28.26
C THR A 369 8.47 -24.09 -26.83
N GLU A 370 9.68 -24.65 -26.68
CA GLU A 370 10.41 -24.59 -25.40
C GLU A 370 10.69 -23.16 -24.92
N ARG A 371 10.67 -22.18 -25.84
CA ARG A 371 10.96 -20.77 -25.59
C ARG A 371 9.74 -19.85 -25.65
N GLN A 372 8.61 -20.36 -26.14
CA GLN A 372 7.41 -19.54 -26.35
C GLN A 372 6.19 -20.14 -25.66
N GLN A 373 5.48 -19.28 -24.98
CA GLN A 373 4.21 -19.59 -24.33
C GLN A 373 3.19 -18.51 -24.64
N ALA A 374 1.93 -18.92 -24.78
CA ALA A 374 0.80 -18.02 -24.83
C ALA A 374 -0.23 -18.46 -23.79
N TRP A 375 -1.04 -17.53 -23.29
CA TRP A 375 -2.05 -17.84 -22.28
C TRP A 375 -3.32 -17.02 -22.49
N LEU A 376 -4.41 -17.61 -22.05
CA LEU A 376 -5.71 -16.96 -21.91
C LEU A 376 -6.20 -17.24 -20.50
N ASN A 377 -6.45 -16.20 -19.72
CA ASN A 377 -6.88 -16.30 -18.33
C ASN A 377 -8.16 -15.54 -18.08
N PHE A 378 -9.03 -16.12 -17.26
CA PHE A 378 -10.15 -15.48 -16.59
C PHE A 378 -9.98 -15.63 -15.09
N SER A 379 -10.22 -14.58 -14.33
CA SER A 379 -10.18 -14.63 -12.87
C SER A 379 -11.13 -13.62 -12.25
N GLN A 380 -11.66 -13.96 -11.10
CA GLN A 380 -12.51 -13.09 -10.30
C GLN A 380 -11.82 -12.70 -9.00
N GLY A 381 -11.99 -11.46 -8.58
CA GLY A 381 -11.62 -10.95 -7.28
C GLY A 381 -12.79 -10.26 -6.62
N VAL A 382 -12.71 -10.01 -5.31
CA VAL A 382 -13.71 -9.27 -4.56
C VAL A 382 -13.05 -8.16 -3.76
N GLU A 383 -13.61 -6.95 -3.84
CA GLU A 383 -13.28 -5.82 -2.97
C GLU A 383 -14.25 -5.81 -1.80
N LEU A 384 -13.69 -5.69 -0.58
CA LEU A 384 -14.45 -5.58 0.65
C LEU A 384 -14.54 -4.10 1.02
N PRO A 385 -15.75 -3.46 0.93
CA PRO A 385 -15.91 -2.07 1.31
C PRO A 385 -15.62 -1.86 2.80
N ASP A 386 -15.02 -0.71 3.14
CA ASP A 386 -14.69 -0.34 4.51
C ASP A 386 -15.97 0.00 5.30
N PRO A 387 -16.33 -0.77 6.34
CA PRO A 387 -17.53 -0.50 7.12
C PRO A 387 -17.55 0.88 7.78
N GLY A 388 -16.39 1.41 8.18
CA GLY A 388 -16.26 2.71 8.81
C GLY A 388 -16.70 3.89 7.94
N LYS A 389 -16.68 3.74 6.60
CA LYS A 389 -17.15 4.77 5.68
C LYS A 389 -18.67 4.85 5.57
N TYR A 390 -19.38 3.77 5.86
CA TYR A 390 -20.81 3.65 5.60
C TYR A 390 -21.63 3.63 6.87
N TYR A 391 -21.13 3.05 7.95
CA TYR A 391 -21.84 2.91 9.21
C TYR A 391 -21.42 4.00 10.22
N GLY A 392 -22.13 4.11 11.35
CA GLY A 392 -21.87 5.13 12.36
C GLY A 392 -22.34 6.53 11.97
N ARG A 393 -23.28 6.64 11.04
CA ARG A 393 -23.88 7.90 10.56
C ARG A 393 -25.25 8.10 11.17
N GLY A 394 -25.48 9.28 11.76
CA GLY A 394 -26.74 9.60 12.39
C GLY A 394 -27.07 11.10 12.32
N ILE A 395 -28.34 11.41 12.46
CA ILE A 395 -28.87 12.77 12.61
C ILE A 395 -29.35 12.89 14.05
N TYR A 396 -28.92 13.95 14.71
CA TYR A 396 -29.29 14.25 16.08
C TYR A 396 -30.18 15.48 16.16
N GLY A 397 -31.12 15.46 17.09
CA GLY A 397 -31.94 16.61 17.44
C GLY A 397 -31.19 17.61 18.31
N ALA A 398 -31.89 18.70 18.65
CA ALA A 398 -31.40 19.69 19.60
C ALA A 398 -31.26 19.05 21.00
N ALA A 399 -30.29 19.53 21.78
CA ALA A 399 -30.06 19.04 23.13
C ALA A 399 -31.29 19.28 24.02
N VAL A 400 -31.69 18.26 24.76
CA VAL A 400 -32.72 18.31 25.80
C VAL A 400 -32.07 18.01 27.15
N ASN A 401 -32.06 18.97 28.06
CA ASN A 401 -31.35 18.85 29.36
C ASN A 401 -29.87 18.40 29.20
N GLY A 402 -29.21 18.90 28.16
CA GLY A 402 -27.82 18.52 27.87
C GLY A 402 -27.60 17.20 27.13
N HIS A 403 -28.64 16.43 26.90
CA HIS A 403 -28.61 15.17 26.15
C HIS A 403 -28.98 15.39 24.69
N LEU A 404 -28.19 14.83 23.76
CA LEU A 404 -28.40 14.90 22.33
C LEU A 404 -29.13 13.64 21.83
N PRO A 405 -30.46 13.74 21.51
CA PRO A 405 -31.23 12.60 21.06
C PRO A 405 -30.92 12.25 19.59
N LEU A 406 -30.79 10.96 19.28
CA LEU A 406 -30.71 10.46 17.90
C LEU A 406 -32.09 10.45 17.24
N THR A 407 -32.24 11.08 16.09
CA THR A 407 -33.50 11.14 15.35
C THR A 407 -33.54 10.20 14.16
N LYS A 408 -32.40 9.92 13.54
CA LYS A 408 -32.27 9.00 12.41
C LYS A 408 -30.84 8.46 12.35
N SER A 409 -30.68 7.23 11.93
CA SER A 409 -29.36 6.63 11.68
C SER A 409 -29.39 5.63 10.53
N VAL A 410 -28.21 5.28 10.01
CA VAL A 410 -28.04 4.11 9.15
C VAL A 410 -28.32 2.87 10.00
N ASN A 411 -29.25 2.02 9.55
CA ASN A 411 -29.51 0.73 10.16
C ASN A 411 -28.62 -0.33 9.49
N VAL A 412 -27.72 -0.94 10.25
CA VAL A 412 -26.77 -1.95 9.73
C VAL A 412 -27.49 -3.15 9.15
N SER A 413 -28.60 -3.60 9.76
CA SER A 413 -29.36 -4.76 9.29
C SER A 413 -30.13 -4.50 8.00
N ASP A 414 -30.58 -3.28 7.77
CA ASP A 414 -31.37 -2.91 6.59
C ASP A 414 -30.50 -2.37 5.43
N SER A 415 -29.29 -1.91 5.75
CA SER A 415 -28.33 -1.33 4.80
C SER A 415 -27.12 -2.26 4.65
N LYS A 416 -27.32 -3.38 3.95
CA LYS A 416 -26.27 -4.38 3.76
C LYS A 416 -25.15 -3.87 2.88
N LEU A 417 -23.94 -3.93 3.42
CA LEU A 417 -22.70 -3.74 2.68
C LEU A 417 -22.32 -5.07 2.03
N GLU A 418 -22.06 -5.06 0.74
CA GLU A 418 -21.70 -6.26 -0.03
C GLU A 418 -20.32 -6.12 -0.66
N GLY A 419 -19.67 -7.26 -0.92
CA GLY A 419 -18.44 -7.28 -1.70
C GLY A 419 -18.69 -6.91 -3.17
N VAL A 420 -17.78 -6.15 -3.75
CA VAL A 420 -17.79 -5.78 -5.17
C VAL A 420 -16.92 -6.76 -5.93
N LYS A 421 -17.50 -7.53 -6.84
CA LYS A 421 -16.76 -8.47 -7.69
C LYS A 421 -16.12 -7.75 -8.88
N VAL A 422 -14.93 -8.20 -9.23
CA VAL A 422 -14.21 -7.79 -10.43
C VAL A 422 -13.87 -9.01 -11.26
N ASP A 423 -14.30 -8.99 -12.52
CA ASP A 423 -13.94 -9.98 -13.52
C ASP A 423 -12.74 -9.49 -14.33
N SER A 424 -11.70 -10.31 -14.44
CA SER A 424 -10.48 -10.00 -15.18
C SER A 424 -10.23 -11.03 -16.28
N TYR A 425 -9.91 -10.54 -17.46
CA TYR A 425 -9.54 -11.32 -18.64
C TYR A 425 -8.16 -10.90 -19.11
N GLU A 426 -7.31 -11.86 -19.45
CA GLU A 426 -5.97 -11.61 -19.95
C GLU A 426 -5.62 -12.55 -21.09
N LEU A 427 -5.02 -12.00 -22.14
CA LEU A 427 -4.42 -12.73 -23.25
C LEU A 427 -2.96 -12.29 -23.36
N GLY A 428 -2.04 -13.24 -23.31
CA GLY A 428 -0.62 -12.92 -23.31
C GLY A 428 0.23 -13.89 -24.14
N TRP A 429 1.44 -13.43 -24.41
CA TRP A 429 2.47 -14.18 -25.08
C TRP A 429 3.83 -13.84 -24.48
N ARG A 430 4.71 -14.83 -24.39
CA ARG A 430 6.07 -14.69 -23.86
C ARG A 430 7.06 -15.47 -24.70
N PHE A 431 8.21 -14.83 -24.93
CA PHE A 431 9.40 -15.46 -25.50
C PHE A 431 10.56 -15.35 -24.51
N THR A 432 11.27 -16.45 -24.24
CA THR A 432 12.45 -16.50 -23.38
C THR A 432 13.59 -17.14 -24.15
N GLY A 433 14.44 -16.31 -24.75
CA GLY A 433 15.67 -16.72 -25.43
C GLY A 433 16.90 -16.52 -24.55
N ASN A 434 18.08 -16.80 -25.11
CA ASN A 434 19.34 -16.62 -24.38
C ASN A 434 19.67 -15.12 -24.19
N ASN A 435 19.40 -14.30 -25.18
CA ASN A 435 19.71 -12.88 -25.19
C ASN A 435 18.49 -11.97 -25.22
N LEU A 436 17.33 -12.48 -25.61
CA LEU A 436 16.10 -11.74 -25.73
C LEU A 436 15.02 -12.35 -24.84
N ARG A 437 14.41 -11.54 -24.00
CA ARG A 437 13.19 -11.86 -23.25
C ARG A 437 12.12 -10.85 -23.60
N THR A 438 10.98 -11.33 -24.01
CA THR A 438 9.83 -10.49 -24.39
C THR A 438 8.56 -11.04 -23.79
N GLN A 439 7.72 -10.16 -23.27
CA GLN A 439 6.39 -10.50 -22.80
C GLN A 439 5.43 -9.38 -23.19
N ILE A 440 4.24 -9.73 -23.65
CA ILE A 440 3.16 -8.80 -23.93
C ILE A 440 1.83 -9.43 -23.48
N ALA A 441 0.98 -8.65 -22.86
CA ALA A 441 -0.36 -9.08 -22.45
C ALA A 441 -1.38 -7.96 -22.66
N ALA A 442 -2.53 -8.32 -23.19
CA ALA A 442 -3.72 -7.46 -23.21
C ALA A 442 -4.66 -7.89 -22.09
N TYR A 443 -5.23 -6.95 -21.37
CA TYR A 443 -6.10 -7.22 -20.23
C TYR A 443 -7.35 -6.35 -20.24
N TYR A 444 -8.42 -6.89 -19.63
CA TYR A 444 -9.69 -6.21 -19.42
C TYR A 444 -10.25 -6.64 -18.07
N SER A 445 -10.50 -5.67 -17.18
CA SER A 445 -11.11 -5.90 -15.87
C SER A 445 -12.34 -5.03 -15.70
N ILE A 446 -13.43 -5.61 -15.19
CA ILE A 446 -14.70 -4.92 -15.00
C ILE A 446 -15.30 -5.26 -13.63
N SER A 447 -15.75 -4.24 -12.89
CA SER A 447 -16.54 -4.43 -11.67
C SER A 447 -18.01 -4.63 -11.98
N ASP A 448 -18.71 -5.40 -11.13
CA ASP A 448 -20.11 -5.70 -11.29
C ASP A 448 -21.02 -4.54 -10.81
N LYS A 449 -20.58 -3.82 -9.78
CA LYS A 449 -21.35 -2.77 -9.09
C LYS A 449 -20.46 -1.81 -8.31
N SER A 450 -21.06 -0.75 -7.77
CA SER A 450 -20.46 0.14 -6.76
C SER A 450 -21.38 0.28 -5.56
N VAL A 451 -20.79 0.50 -4.38
CA VAL A 451 -21.52 0.77 -3.14
C VAL A 451 -21.40 2.27 -2.83
N VAL A 452 -22.51 2.93 -2.59
CA VAL A 452 -22.57 4.37 -2.38
C VAL A 452 -23.33 4.69 -1.09
N ALA A 453 -22.78 5.58 -0.28
CA ALA A 453 -23.47 6.17 0.86
C ALA A 453 -24.27 7.40 0.40
N ASN A 454 -25.58 7.38 0.60
CA ASN A 454 -26.49 8.45 0.21
C ASN A 454 -26.56 9.56 1.27
N LYS A 455 -27.04 10.73 0.84
CA LYS A 455 -27.22 11.89 1.74
C LYS A 455 -28.33 11.66 2.79
N ASP A 456 -29.29 10.82 2.50
CA ASP A 456 -30.41 10.48 3.38
C ASP A 456 -30.07 9.41 4.42
N LEU A 457 -28.79 9.06 4.55
CA LEU A 457 -28.27 8.04 5.47
C LEU A 457 -28.68 6.61 5.09
N THR A 458 -28.85 6.34 3.82
CA THR A 458 -29.00 4.96 3.30
C THR A 458 -27.72 4.53 2.56
N ILE A 459 -27.55 3.23 2.38
CA ILE A 459 -26.53 2.65 1.53
C ILE A 459 -27.24 2.08 0.30
N SER A 460 -26.76 2.43 -0.87
CA SER A 460 -27.25 1.89 -2.13
C SER A 460 -26.17 1.10 -2.84
N VAL A 461 -26.58 0.00 -3.42
CA VAL A 461 -25.80 -0.71 -4.43
C VAL A 461 -26.24 -0.18 -5.78
N VAL A 462 -25.32 0.39 -6.53
CA VAL A 462 -25.61 1.00 -7.85
C VAL A 462 -24.89 0.22 -8.95
N ASP A 463 -25.57 0.09 -10.11
CA ASP A 463 -25.00 -0.52 -11.31
C ASP A 463 -24.06 0.49 -12.03
N ASP A 464 -23.14 1.05 -11.26
CA ASP A 464 -22.12 1.98 -11.71
C ASP A 464 -20.81 1.22 -11.90
N LYS A 465 -20.76 0.49 -13.01
CA LYS A 465 -19.64 -0.38 -13.36
C LYS A 465 -18.41 0.45 -13.67
N ARG A 466 -17.26 -0.10 -13.32
CA ARG A 466 -15.94 0.45 -13.65
C ARG A 466 -15.17 -0.57 -14.45
N ARG A 467 -14.39 -0.12 -15.41
CA ARG A 467 -13.50 -0.98 -16.17
C ARG A 467 -12.14 -0.35 -16.37
N ILE A 468 -11.14 -1.21 -16.38
CA ILE A 468 -9.78 -0.88 -16.76
C ILE A 468 -9.31 -1.88 -17.81
N TYR A 469 -8.75 -1.39 -18.88
CA TYR A 469 -8.23 -2.25 -19.95
C TYR A 469 -6.98 -1.63 -20.56
N GLY A 470 -6.11 -2.48 -21.07
CA GLY A 470 -4.87 -2.01 -21.64
C GLY A 470 -4.00 -3.12 -22.16
N VAL A 471 -2.77 -2.72 -22.49
CA VAL A 471 -1.70 -3.59 -22.93
C VAL A 471 -0.47 -3.28 -22.10
N GLU A 472 0.13 -4.31 -21.54
CA GLU A 472 1.41 -4.23 -20.85
C GLU A 472 2.45 -5.11 -21.55
N GLY A 473 3.71 -4.70 -21.48
CA GLY A 473 4.78 -5.46 -22.09
C GLY A 473 6.14 -5.11 -21.54
N ALA A 474 7.08 -6.02 -21.77
CA ALA A 474 8.48 -5.83 -21.45
C ALA A 474 9.34 -6.50 -22.52
N VAL A 475 10.44 -5.86 -22.86
CA VAL A 475 11.48 -6.38 -23.73
C VAL A 475 12.81 -6.11 -23.06
N ASP A 476 13.60 -7.17 -22.84
CA ASP A 476 14.97 -7.09 -22.32
C ASP A 476 15.91 -7.78 -23.31
N TYR A 477 16.94 -7.08 -23.72
CA TYR A 477 17.92 -7.54 -24.70
C TYR A 477 19.34 -7.42 -24.17
N LEU A 478 20.03 -8.56 -24.09
CA LEU A 478 21.46 -8.64 -23.83
C LEU A 478 22.18 -8.65 -25.19
N ILE A 479 22.94 -7.61 -25.48
CA ILE A 479 23.65 -7.53 -26.78
C ILE A 479 24.73 -8.62 -26.83
N PRO A 480 24.67 -9.58 -27.76
CA PRO A 480 25.57 -10.71 -27.79
C PRO A 480 27.05 -10.29 -27.86
N ASP A 481 27.90 -11.02 -27.14
CA ASP A 481 29.34 -10.81 -27.08
C ASP A 481 29.77 -9.41 -26.60
N THR A 482 28.93 -8.77 -25.83
CA THR A 482 29.19 -7.47 -25.18
C THR A 482 28.67 -7.45 -23.73
N ASP A 483 29.07 -6.44 -22.96
CA ASP A 483 28.57 -6.16 -21.63
C ASP A 483 27.34 -5.22 -21.63
N TRP A 484 26.79 -4.94 -22.79
CA TRP A 484 25.69 -4.03 -22.97
C TRP A 484 24.34 -4.74 -22.92
N SER A 485 23.37 -4.07 -22.30
CA SER A 485 21.96 -4.48 -22.27
C SER A 485 21.05 -3.29 -22.48
N THR A 486 19.85 -3.54 -22.95
CA THR A 486 18.82 -2.52 -23.11
C THR A 486 17.44 -3.14 -22.91
N GLY A 487 16.48 -2.34 -22.51
CA GLY A 487 15.12 -2.82 -22.36
C GLY A 487 14.12 -1.70 -22.24
N VAL A 488 12.85 -2.09 -22.41
CA VAL A 488 11.68 -1.23 -22.28
C VAL A 488 10.60 -2.03 -21.59
N ASN A 489 9.91 -1.43 -20.64
CA ASN A 489 8.63 -1.92 -20.16
C ASN A 489 7.57 -0.83 -20.22
N PHE A 490 6.34 -1.20 -20.43
CA PHE A 490 5.24 -0.25 -20.56
C PHE A 490 3.91 -0.85 -20.08
N ASN A 491 3.02 0.03 -19.65
CA ASN A 491 1.63 -0.27 -19.43
C ASN A 491 0.79 0.89 -19.96
N VAL A 492 0.10 0.66 -21.07
CA VAL A 492 -0.81 1.63 -21.70
C VAL A 492 -2.23 1.21 -21.41
N LEU A 493 -2.98 2.05 -20.72
CA LEU A 493 -4.28 1.68 -20.19
C LEU A 493 -5.31 2.81 -20.30
N LYS A 494 -6.58 2.41 -20.20
CA LYS A 494 -7.73 3.31 -20.00
C LYS A 494 -8.55 2.84 -18.82
N THR A 495 -9.05 3.80 -18.06
CA THR A 495 -9.97 3.58 -16.95
C THR A 495 -11.26 4.33 -17.24
N GLU A 496 -12.38 3.65 -17.16
CA GLU A 496 -13.70 4.21 -17.46
C GLU A 496 -14.72 3.79 -16.39
N SER A 497 -15.71 4.66 -16.15
CA SER A 497 -16.90 4.36 -15.36
C SER A 497 -18.15 4.47 -16.21
N LYS A 498 -19.17 3.66 -15.90
CA LYS A 498 -20.44 3.69 -16.57
C LYS A 498 -21.38 4.65 -15.85
N VAL A 499 -21.73 5.77 -16.48
CA VAL A 499 -22.60 6.79 -15.92
C VAL A 499 -23.83 6.91 -16.82
N ASN A 500 -25.04 6.71 -16.26
CA ASN A 500 -26.29 6.72 -17.00
C ASN A 500 -26.27 5.81 -18.24
N GLY A 501 -25.66 4.63 -18.12
CA GLY A 501 -25.59 3.66 -19.22
C GLY A 501 -24.48 3.92 -20.24
N THR A 502 -23.70 5.01 -20.12
CA THR A 502 -22.62 5.39 -21.05
C THR A 502 -21.26 5.30 -20.38
N TRP A 503 -20.29 4.72 -21.07
CA TRP A 503 -18.91 4.69 -20.63
C TRP A 503 -18.24 6.06 -20.79
N GLN A 504 -17.65 6.56 -19.70
CA GLN A 504 -16.94 7.84 -19.65
C GLN A 504 -15.57 7.64 -19.02
N LYS A 505 -14.62 8.52 -19.34
CA LYS A 505 -13.33 8.56 -18.68
C LYS A 505 -13.50 8.68 -17.17
N TYR A 506 -12.78 7.86 -16.43
CA TYR A 506 -12.83 7.82 -14.98
C TYR A 506 -12.21 9.09 -14.38
N ASP A 507 -12.64 9.47 -13.18
CA ASP A 507 -12.15 10.61 -12.41
C ASP A 507 -10.61 10.54 -12.23
N VAL A 508 -9.89 11.59 -12.63
CA VAL A 508 -8.43 11.67 -12.52
C VAL A 508 -7.89 11.55 -11.10
N LYS A 509 -8.75 11.76 -10.09
CA LYS A 509 -8.36 11.56 -8.69
C LYS A 509 -7.98 10.11 -8.40
N THR A 510 -8.47 9.17 -9.17
CA THR A 510 -8.24 7.73 -8.99
C THR A 510 -7.82 6.98 -10.25
N ALA A 511 -8.01 7.56 -11.45
CA ALA A 511 -7.59 6.94 -12.70
C ALA A 511 -6.07 6.77 -12.76
N SER A 512 -5.60 5.59 -13.17
CA SER A 512 -4.16 5.32 -13.30
C SER A 512 -3.60 5.94 -14.57
N PRO A 513 -2.47 6.65 -14.54
CA PRO A 513 -1.76 7.05 -15.74
C PRO A 513 -1.08 5.83 -16.41
N SER A 514 -0.95 5.87 -17.72
CA SER A 514 -0.06 4.97 -18.44
C SER A 514 1.39 5.27 -18.08
N LYS A 515 2.27 4.26 -18.09
CA LYS A 515 3.69 4.40 -17.74
C LYS A 515 4.58 3.63 -18.70
N ALA A 516 5.80 4.12 -18.86
CA ALA A 516 6.86 3.44 -19.59
C ALA A 516 8.21 3.67 -18.90
N THR A 517 9.06 2.64 -18.92
CA THR A 517 10.45 2.70 -18.46
C THR A 517 11.36 2.14 -19.54
N ALA A 518 12.46 2.83 -19.83
CA ALA A 518 13.48 2.37 -20.75
C ALA A 518 14.86 2.46 -20.09
N TYR A 519 15.76 1.55 -20.41
CA TYR A 519 17.10 1.56 -19.86
C TYR A 519 18.18 1.13 -20.88
N ILE A 520 19.39 1.58 -20.61
CA ILE A 520 20.63 1.07 -21.20
C ILE A 520 21.55 0.70 -20.03
N GLY A 521 22.08 -0.52 -20.06
CA GLY A 521 23.01 -1.03 -19.07
C GLY A 521 24.35 -1.39 -19.68
N TRP A 522 25.42 -1.27 -18.88
CA TRP A 522 26.78 -1.66 -19.22
C TRP A 522 27.43 -2.27 -17.97
N ALA A 523 27.78 -3.53 -18.02
CA ALA A 523 28.18 -4.29 -16.86
C ALA A 523 29.45 -5.14 -17.08
N PRO A 524 30.61 -4.51 -17.43
CA PRO A 524 31.88 -5.21 -17.44
C PRO A 524 32.36 -5.40 -15.99
N ASP A 525 32.79 -6.60 -15.61
CA ASP A 525 33.36 -6.85 -14.28
C ASP A 525 34.58 -5.92 -14.03
N PRO A 526 34.71 -5.22 -12.89
CA PRO A 526 33.84 -5.25 -11.69
C PRO A 526 32.73 -4.18 -11.67
N TRP A 527 32.43 -3.53 -12.77
CA TRP A 527 31.44 -2.45 -12.89
C TRP A 527 30.05 -2.95 -13.26
N SER A 528 29.04 -2.26 -12.80
CA SER A 528 27.67 -2.31 -13.33
C SER A 528 27.11 -0.89 -13.38
N LEU A 529 26.71 -0.44 -14.57
CA LEU A 529 26.13 0.88 -14.79
C LEU A 529 24.80 0.75 -15.52
N ARG A 530 23.84 1.58 -15.16
CA ARG A 530 22.52 1.63 -15.79
C ARG A 530 22.01 3.06 -15.83
N VAL A 531 21.60 3.51 -17.00
CA VAL A 531 20.79 4.73 -17.16
C VAL A 531 19.39 4.30 -17.51
N GLN A 532 18.41 4.80 -16.76
CA GLN A 532 17.00 4.50 -16.99
C GLN A 532 16.16 5.76 -17.00
N SER A 533 15.12 5.77 -17.83
CA SER A 533 14.08 6.80 -17.81
C SER A 533 12.75 6.21 -17.42
N THR A 534 11.98 6.96 -16.64
CA THR A 534 10.60 6.60 -16.26
C THR A 534 9.69 7.73 -16.69
N THR A 535 8.67 7.40 -17.48
CA THR A 535 7.64 8.33 -17.96
C THR A 535 6.29 7.96 -17.37
N SER A 536 5.62 8.93 -16.75
CA SER A 536 4.19 8.89 -16.45
C SER A 536 3.49 9.75 -17.51
N PHE A 537 2.49 9.20 -18.19
CA PHE A 537 1.78 9.92 -19.24
C PHE A 537 0.61 10.73 -18.67
N ASP A 538 0.14 11.69 -19.47
CA ASP A 538 -1.04 12.47 -19.14
C ASP A 538 -2.27 11.59 -18.95
N VAL A 539 -3.12 11.96 -17.99
CA VAL A 539 -4.45 11.39 -17.82
C VAL A 539 -5.48 12.49 -17.60
N SER A 540 -6.64 12.36 -18.23
CA SER A 540 -7.74 13.33 -18.11
C SER A 540 -9.06 12.60 -17.88
N ASP A 541 -10.04 13.31 -17.29
CA ASP A 541 -11.38 12.79 -17.05
C ASP A 541 -12.45 13.43 -17.93
N ALA A 542 -13.69 12.99 -17.75
CA ALA A 542 -14.83 13.50 -18.48
C ALA A 542 -15.22 14.95 -18.09
N GLN A 543 -14.79 15.43 -16.92
CA GLN A 543 -15.04 16.78 -16.44
C GLN A 543 -13.99 17.79 -16.93
N GLY A 544 -12.95 17.32 -17.60
CA GLY A 544 -11.86 18.15 -18.12
C GLY A 544 -10.70 18.37 -17.15
N TYR A 545 -10.70 17.73 -15.99
CA TYR A 545 -9.52 17.72 -15.11
C TYR A 545 -8.41 16.87 -15.71
N LYS A 546 -7.19 17.24 -15.42
CA LYS A 546 -6.00 16.61 -15.98
C LYS A 546 -4.93 16.41 -14.91
N VAL A 547 -4.21 15.30 -15.00
CA VAL A 547 -2.94 15.04 -14.35
C VAL A 547 -1.88 15.00 -15.44
N ASP A 548 -0.95 15.95 -15.41
CA ASP A 548 0.12 16.07 -16.39
C ASP A 548 1.18 14.99 -16.20
N GLY A 549 1.65 14.45 -17.30
CA GLY A 549 2.74 13.50 -17.34
C GLY A 549 4.10 14.17 -17.11
N TYR A 550 5.08 13.34 -16.78
CA TYR A 550 6.47 13.76 -16.63
C TYR A 550 7.42 12.58 -16.89
N THR A 551 8.66 12.93 -17.22
CA THR A 551 9.74 11.96 -17.41
C THR A 551 10.91 12.35 -16.51
N THR A 552 11.45 11.37 -15.78
CA THR A 552 12.70 11.49 -15.03
C THR A 552 13.70 10.45 -15.51
N ALA A 553 14.98 10.68 -15.30
CA ALA A 553 16.04 9.74 -15.61
C ALA A 553 16.95 9.56 -14.39
N ASP A 554 17.47 8.34 -14.23
CA ASP A 554 18.36 7.96 -13.15
C ASP A 554 19.61 7.29 -13.71
N LEU A 555 20.76 7.53 -13.06
CA LEU A 555 21.99 6.77 -13.23
C LEU A 555 22.20 5.91 -11.99
N LEU A 556 22.29 4.60 -12.19
CA LEU A 556 22.55 3.63 -11.14
C LEU A 556 23.85 2.89 -11.46
N GLY A 557 24.66 2.64 -10.44
CA GLY A 557 25.91 1.93 -10.63
C GLY A 557 26.38 1.18 -9.40
N SER A 558 27.27 0.23 -9.63
CA SER A 558 27.97 -0.48 -8.57
C SER A 558 29.39 -0.83 -9.01
N TYR A 559 30.25 -1.02 -8.02
CA TYR A 559 31.60 -1.48 -8.16
C TYR A 559 31.89 -2.56 -7.12
N GLN A 560 32.35 -3.72 -7.58
CA GLN A 560 32.76 -4.82 -6.70
C GLN A 560 34.17 -4.54 -6.17
N LEU A 561 34.24 -4.28 -4.87
CA LEU A 561 35.49 -4.16 -4.15
C LEU A 561 36.06 -5.55 -3.79
N PRO A 562 37.35 -5.68 -3.44
CA PRO A 562 37.87 -6.93 -2.88
C PRO A 562 37.07 -7.43 -1.66
N VAL A 563 36.50 -6.51 -0.90
CA VAL A 563 35.57 -6.80 0.21
C VAL A 563 34.36 -5.89 0.08
N GLY A 564 33.21 -6.48 -0.24
CA GLY A 564 31.95 -5.78 -0.37
C GLY A 564 31.70 -5.10 -1.72
N THR A 565 30.58 -4.41 -1.78
CA THR A 565 30.08 -3.71 -2.97
C THR A 565 29.82 -2.25 -2.65
N LEU A 566 30.34 -1.36 -3.48
CA LEU A 566 30.03 0.06 -3.45
C LEU A 566 28.96 0.35 -4.51
N SER A 567 27.81 0.84 -4.09
CA SER A 567 26.71 1.25 -5.01
C SER A 567 26.58 2.76 -4.99
N PHE A 568 26.28 3.34 -6.15
CA PHE A 568 26.05 4.77 -6.27
C PHE A 568 24.86 5.04 -7.18
N SER A 569 24.21 6.17 -6.94
CA SER A 569 23.05 6.60 -7.73
C SER A 569 23.07 8.11 -7.95
N ILE A 570 22.55 8.52 -9.10
CA ILE A 570 22.13 9.91 -9.34
C ILE A 570 20.66 9.82 -9.78
N GLU A 571 19.74 10.09 -8.86
CA GLU A 571 18.32 10.07 -9.16
C GLU A 571 17.88 11.44 -9.65
N ASN A 572 16.89 11.48 -10.54
CA ASN A 572 16.49 12.68 -11.27
C ASN A 572 17.72 13.38 -11.89
N LEU A 573 18.42 12.64 -12.75
CA LEU A 573 19.72 13.01 -13.33
C LEU A 573 19.76 14.43 -13.94
N PHE A 574 18.66 14.83 -14.56
CA PHE A 574 18.54 16.14 -15.21
C PHE A 574 17.93 17.23 -14.32
N ASP A 575 17.77 16.95 -13.04
CA ASP A 575 17.24 17.88 -12.05
C ASP A 575 15.90 18.50 -12.46
N ARG A 576 15.02 17.68 -13.00
CA ARG A 576 13.72 18.13 -13.48
C ARG A 576 12.83 18.55 -12.32
N ASP A 577 12.28 19.77 -12.40
CA ASP A 577 11.18 20.19 -11.54
C ASP A 577 9.86 19.61 -12.07
N TYR A 578 9.14 18.90 -11.21
CA TYR A 578 7.85 18.29 -11.55
C TYR A 578 6.96 18.14 -10.32
N THR A 579 5.66 18.13 -10.54
CA THR A 579 4.68 17.81 -9.51
C THR A 579 4.30 16.33 -9.65
N THR A 580 4.35 15.61 -8.55
CA THR A 580 4.00 14.17 -8.55
C THR A 580 2.53 13.96 -8.93
N VAL A 581 2.17 12.74 -9.32
CA VAL A 581 0.76 12.39 -9.56
C VAL A 581 -0.11 12.73 -8.35
N TRP A 582 0.35 12.39 -7.13
CA TRP A 582 -0.36 12.76 -5.91
C TRP A 582 -0.40 14.27 -5.69
N GLY A 583 0.69 14.98 -5.91
CA GLY A 583 0.74 16.43 -5.79
C GLY A 583 -0.23 17.19 -6.72
N GLN A 584 -0.56 16.56 -7.87
CA GLN A 584 -1.59 17.07 -8.78
C GLN A 584 -3.01 16.68 -8.38
N ARG A 585 -3.19 15.52 -7.72
CA ARG A 585 -4.49 15.04 -7.24
C ARG A 585 -4.93 15.67 -5.94
N ALA A 586 -4.02 15.87 -5.00
CA ALA A 586 -4.32 16.38 -3.67
C ALA A 586 -5.09 17.71 -3.70
N PRO A 587 -4.74 18.70 -4.53
CA PRO A 587 -5.54 19.92 -4.68
C PRO A 587 -6.99 19.66 -5.13
N LEU A 588 -7.23 18.63 -5.95
CA LEU A 588 -8.57 18.26 -6.40
C LEU A 588 -9.44 17.69 -5.27
N TYR A 589 -8.81 17.07 -4.27
CA TYR A 589 -9.51 16.57 -3.08
C TYR A 589 -9.78 17.65 -2.05
N TYR A 590 -8.81 18.53 -1.81
CA TYR A 590 -8.80 19.39 -0.62
C TYR A 590 -9.05 20.86 -0.90
N SER A 591 -8.78 21.35 -2.10
CA SER A 591 -9.00 22.75 -2.47
C SER A 591 -10.35 22.92 -3.20
N PRO A 592 -11.07 24.01 -2.96
CA PRO A 592 -10.80 25.12 -2.02
C PRO A 592 -11.34 24.84 -0.60
N GLY A 593 -11.91 23.69 -0.32
CA GLY A 593 -12.57 23.36 0.95
C GLY A 593 -11.68 23.58 2.16
N TYR A 594 -10.45 23.09 2.10
CA TYR A 594 -9.46 23.15 3.18
C TYR A 594 -8.28 24.08 2.87
N GLY A 595 -8.52 25.10 2.06
CA GLY A 595 -7.52 26.10 1.69
C GLY A 595 -7.15 26.09 0.21
N PRO A 596 -6.23 26.98 -0.21
CA PRO A 596 -5.83 27.09 -1.61
C PRO A 596 -5.02 25.88 -2.08
N ALA A 597 -4.97 25.67 -3.39
CA ALA A 597 -4.26 24.56 -4.03
C ALA A 597 -2.76 24.51 -3.67
N SER A 598 -2.16 25.66 -3.41
CA SER A 598 -0.74 25.74 -3.02
C SER A 598 -0.38 25.03 -1.71
N LEU A 599 -1.35 24.68 -0.87
CA LEU A 599 -1.14 23.87 0.33
C LEU A 599 -0.88 22.39 0.03
N TYR A 600 -1.21 21.95 -1.16
CA TYR A 600 -1.26 20.54 -1.57
C TYR A 600 -0.42 20.25 -2.82
N ASP A 601 0.44 21.18 -3.22
CA ASP A 601 1.34 21.04 -4.36
C ASP A 601 2.60 20.27 -3.95
N TYR A 602 2.52 18.94 -4.00
CA TYR A 602 3.64 18.07 -3.61
C TYR A 602 4.55 17.79 -4.78
N LYS A 603 5.64 18.53 -4.83
CA LYS A 603 6.69 18.41 -5.83
C LYS A 603 7.46 17.10 -5.71
N GLY A 604 7.96 16.61 -6.83
CA GLY A 604 8.94 15.54 -6.86
C GLY A 604 10.30 16.01 -6.38
N ARG A 605 11.10 15.09 -5.82
CA ARG A 605 12.45 15.40 -5.37
C ARG A 605 13.35 15.72 -6.56
N GLY A 606 14.16 16.75 -6.44
CA GLY A 606 15.19 17.13 -7.40
C GLY A 606 16.32 16.09 -7.46
N ARG A 607 17.39 16.42 -8.17
CA ARG A 607 18.55 15.52 -8.30
C ARG A 607 19.16 15.20 -6.94
N THR A 608 19.40 13.89 -6.70
CA THR A 608 20.08 13.40 -5.51
C THR A 608 21.21 12.46 -5.88
N PHE A 609 22.27 12.49 -5.06
CA PHE A 609 23.43 11.62 -5.16
C PHE A 609 23.40 10.65 -3.99
N GLY A 610 23.42 9.37 -4.29
CA GLY A 610 23.44 8.30 -3.28
C GLY A 610 24.74 7.51 -3.31
N LEU A 611 25.21 7.10 -2.15
CA LEU A 611 26.35 6.21 -1.98
C LEU A 611 26.01 5.18 -0.92
N ASN A 612 26.23 3.90 -1.22
CA ASN A 612 25.93 2.79 -0.31
C ASN A 612 27.03 1.74 -0.37
N TYR A 613 27.47 1.29 0.80
CA TYR A 613 28.42 0.18 0.93
C TYR A 613 27.70 -1.01 1.58
N SER A 614 27.85 -2.19 0.96
CA SER A 614 27.32 -3.44 1.50
C SER A 614 28.39 -4.52 1.50
N VAL A 615 28.39 -5.34 2.54
CA VAL A 615 29.35 -6.43 2.71
C VAL A 615 28.72 -7.64 3.38
N LEU A 616 29.16 -8.81 2.96
CA LEU A 616 28.78 -10.11 3.49
C LEU A 616 30.07 -10.84 3.92
N PHE A 617 30.10 -11.33 5.17
CA PHE A 617 31.22 -12.10 5.75
C PHE A 617 30.81 -13.53 6.03
#